data_f955b030285b728501e133fa154bb1dc
#
_entry.id   f955b030285b728501e133fa154bb1dc
#
_cell.length_a   1.000
_cell.length_b   1.000
_cell.length_c   1.000
_cell.angle_alpha   90.00
_cell.angle_beta   90.00
_cell.angle_gamma   90.00
#
_symmetry.space_group_name_H-M   'P 1'
#
loop_
_entity.id
_entity.type
_entity.pdbx_description
1 polymer ?
#
loop_
_entity_poly.entity_id
_entity_poly.type
_entity_poly.pdbx_seq_one_letter_code
_entity_poly.pdbx_strand_id
1 'polypeptide(L)'
;MGFKLKKKNGSVNDSSGTKKSSAFLEKIRTQLDQFSRLFGETEKSRPILYRALIALALAVILLIYLFVSVPRSNQLTRSLGELRLLSQMISRQATEATASGTPEAMKSLVESEKRFAENLELVENVYGKGSAEYKKVNELWTNVSKNIDLIASQQKVINQLYDTNISISETIPEIQAEYNLMVDQMVRENMPSSQVIITKNQVFIAERILRSINSVLVGTDNSNVSANDFGADIDTFGVYLNAQLNGSTELGVDRIVSPDLRESL
;
A
#
# COMPACT_ATOMS: atom_id res chain seq x y z
N MET A 1 -24.75 28.62 -60.32
CA MET A 1 -23.36 28.97 -60.05
C MET A 1 -22.58 27.68 -59.75
N GLY A 2 -21.83 27.24 -60.76
CA GLY A 2 -21.10 25.99 -60.71
C GLY A 2 -19.65 26.20 -60.26
N PHE A 3 -19.19 25.46 -59.25
CA PHE A 3 -17.80 25.43 -58.86
C PHE A 3 -17.14 24.20 -59.47
N LYS A 4 -16.16 24.44 -60.35
CA LYS A 4 -15.30 23.44 -60.99
C LYS A 4 -14.20 23.05 -59.98
N LEU A 5 -14.13 21.77 -59.60
CA LEU A 5 -13.00 21.18 -58.87
C LEU A 5 -11.84 20.89 -59.83
N LYS A 6 -10.71 21.52 -59.57
CA LYS A 6 -9.44 21.40 -60.29
C LYS A 6 -8.67 20.19 -59.73
N LYS A 7 -8.54 19.15 -60.55
CA LYS A 7 -7.74 17.95 -60.28
C LYS A 7 -6.27 18.29 -60.33
N LYS A 8 -5.53 18.20 -59.23
CA LYS A 8 -4.09 18.40 -59.19
C LYS A 8 -3.41 17.01 -59.14
N ASN A 9 -2.89 16.60 -60.28
CA ASN A 9 -1.97 15.45 -60.38
C ASN A 9 -0.66 15.81 -59.75
N GLY A 10 -0.34 15.16 -58.62
CA GLY A 10 1.00 15.17 -58.00
C GLY A 10 1.61 13.79 -58.15
N SER A 11 2.43 13.61 -59.17
CA SER A 11 3.30 12.46 -59.31
C SER A 11 4.41 12.58 -58.27
N VAL A 12 4.37 11.76 -57.23
CA VAL A 12 5.51 11.59 -56.31
C VAL A 12 6.36 10.44 -56.84
N ASN A 13 7.51 10.80 -57.33
CA ASN A 13 8.58 9.90 -57.74
C ASN A 13 9.17 9.21 -56.50
N ASP A 14 8.78 7.98 -56.24
CA ASP A 14 9.39 7.10 -55.24
C ASP A 14 10.46 6.20 -55.88
N SER A 15 11.51 6.85 -56.44
CA SER A 15 12.61 6.13 -57.08
C SER A 15 13.91 6.06 -56.29
N SER A 16 13.91 6.57 -55.01
CA SER A 16 15.13 6.58 -54.19
C SER A 16 15.30 5.35 -53.29
N GLY A 17 14.20 4.69 -52.90
CA GLY A 17 14.23 3.49 -52.04
C GLY A 17 14.69 2.23 -52.75
N THR A 18 14.26 2.04 -53.99
CA THR A 18 14.58 0.84 -54.82
C THR A 18 16.03 0.84 -55.29
N LYS A 19 16.66 1.99 -55.58
CA LYS A 19 18.07 2.08 -55.96
C LYS A 19 19.05 1.76 -54.84
N LYS A 20 18.72 2.13 -53.59
CA LYS A 20 19.56 1.79 -52.42
C LYS A 20 19.48 0.30 -52.07
N SER A 21 18.32 -0.30 -52.23
CA SER A 21 18.13 -1.74 -52.00
C SER A 21 18.83 -2.57 -53.07
N SER A 22 18.80 -2.16 -54.35
CA SER A 22 19.52 -2.87 -55.44
C SER A 22 21.03 -2.78 -55.32
N ALA A 23 21.58 -1.60 -54.95
CA ALA A 23 23.00 -1.40 -54.72
C ALA A 23 23.53 -2.19 -53.50
N PHE A 24 22.74 -2.35 -52.47
CA PHE A 24 23.06 -3.19 -51.31
C PHE A 24 23.07 -4.68 -51.64
N LEU A 25 22.09 -5.14 -52.40
CA LEU A 25 22.02 -6.52 -52.87
C LEU A 25 23.16 -6.87 -53.87
N GLU A 26 23.54 -5.91 -54.71
CA GLU A 26 24.67 -6.06 -55.63
C GLU A 26 26.01 -6.11 -54.90
N LYS A 27 26.19 -5.34 -53.85
CA LYS A 27 27.36 -5.35 -52.98
C LYS A 27 27.50 -6.67 -52.20
N ILE A 28 26.39 -7.19 -51.70
CA ILE A 28 26.36 -8.52 -51.07
C ILE A 28 26.67 -9.62 -52.08
N ARG A 29 26.12 -9.53 -53.30
CA ARG A 29 26.36 -10.49 -54.36
C ARG A 29 27.85 -10.51 -54.80
N THR A 30 28.48 -9.32 -54.88
CA THR A 30 29.90 -9.21 -55.25
C THR A 30 30.81 -9.75 -54.14
N GLN A 31 30.47 -9.54 -52.88
CA GLN A 31 31.21 -10.11 -51.75
C GLN A 31 31.00 -11.63 -51.64
N LEU A 32 29.81 -12.14 -51.94
CA LEU A 32 29.53 -13.57 -52.02
C LEU A 32 30.27 -14.24 -53.16
N ASP A 33 30.40 -13.58 -54.31
CA ASP A 33 31.17 -14.09 -55.44
C ASP A 33 32.70 -14.07 -55.19
N GLN A 34 33.21 -13.11 -54.42
CA GLN A 34 34.58 -13.11 -53.93
C GLN A 34 34.84 -14.24 -52.93
N PHE A 35 33.87 -14.50 -52.03
CA PHE A 35 33.96 -15.58 -51.06
C PHE A 35 33.85 -16.97 -51.73
N SER A 36 33.03 -17.10 -52.76
CA SER A 36 32.92 -18.36 -53.55
C SER A 36 34.19 -18.71 -54.30
N ARG A 37 34.97 -17.72 -54.74
CA ARG A 37 36.25 -17.93 -55.40
C ARG A 37 37.37 -18.43 -54.47
N LEU A 38 37.25 -18.13 -53.16
CA LEU A 38 38.21 -18.62 -52.15
C LEU A 38 38.03 -20.10 -51.79
N PHE A 39 36.90 -20.71 -52.15
CA PHE A 39 36.54 -22.09 -51.77
C PHE A 39 36.49 -23.05 -52.97
N GLY A 40 37.21 -22.77 -54.07
CA GLY A 40 37.45 -23.71 -55.16
C GLY A 40 36.21 -24.19 -55.96
N GLU A 41 36.10 -23.83 -57.17
CA GLU A 41 34.99 -24.08 -58.09
C GLU A 41 34.71 -25.53 -58.32
N THR A 42 33.60 -26.05 -57.82
CA THR A 42 32.85 -27.12 -58.53
C THR A 42 31.37 -26.64 -58.56
N GLU A 43 30.78 -26.64 -59.74
CA GLU A 43 29.39 -26.18 -60.02
C GLU A 43 28.32 -26.88 -59.17
N LYS A 44 28.63 -28.03 -58.59
CA LYS A 44 27.77 -28.80 -57.69
C LYS A 44 27.74 -28.26 -56.23
N SER A 45 28.69 -27.44 -55.83
CA SER A 45 28.79 -26.94 -54.44
C SER A 45 27.99 -25.65 -54.18
N ARG A 46 27.63 -24.88 -55.20
CA ARG A 46 26.88 -23.64 -55.12
C ARG A 46 25.54 -23.77 -54.38
N PRO A 47 24.65 -24.75 -54.68
CA PRO A 47 23.38 -24.86 -53.96
C PRO A 47 23.55 -25.28 -52.49
N ILE A 48 24.63 -25.99 -52.15
CA ILE A 48 24.96 -26.41 -50.80
C ILE A 48 25.44 -25.20 -49.98
N LEU A 49 26.28 -24.33 -50.56
CA LEU A 49 26.74 -23.09 -49.95
C LEU A 49 25.60 -22.11 -49.66
N TYR A 50 24.64 -21.93 -50.58
CA TYR A 50 23.45 -21.09 -50.34
C TYR A 50 22.58 -21.65 -49.25
N ARG A 51 22.37 -22.95 -49.18
CA ARG A 51 21.62 -23.59 -48.06
C ARG A 51 22.34 -23.44 -46.74
N ALA A 52 23.65 -23.56 -46.71
CA ALA A 52 24.45 -23.35 -45.50
C ALA A 52 24.41 -21.89 -45.01
N LEU A 53 24.47 -20.92 -45.93
CA LEU A 53 24.33 -19.49 -45.61
C LEU A 53 22.93 -19.13 -45.09
N ILE A 54 21.88 -19.69 -45.67
CA ILE A 54 20.50 -19.50 -45.20
C ILE A 54 20.34 -20.13 -43.81
N ALA A 55 20.87 -21.33 -43.59
CA ALA A 55 20.85 -21.99 -42.28
C ALA A 55 21.62 -21.19 -41.23
N LEU A 56 22.78 -20.62 -41.59
CA LEU A 56 23.56 -19.76 -40.70
C LEU A 56 22.79 -18.46 -40.36
N ALA A 57 22.17 -17.82 -41.36
CA ALA A 57 21.36 -16.61 -41.14
C ALA A 57 20.16 -16.89 -40.23
N LEU A 58 19.46 -18.02 -40.43
CA LEU A 58 18.38 -18.46 -39.58
C LEU A 58 18.85 -18.75 -38.14
N ALA A 59 20.02 -19.39 -38.00
CA ALA A 59 20.61 -19.64 -36.67
C ALA A 59 20.97 -18.35 -35.94
N VAL A 60 21.53 -17.35 -36.66
CA VAL A 60 21.83 -16.03 -36.08
C VAL A 60 20.56 -15.30 -35.69
N ILE A 61 19.50 -15.33 -36.51
CA ILE A 61 18.19 -14.73 -36.17
C ILE A 61 17.59 -15.43 -34.95
N LEU A 62 17.66 -16.74 -34.86
CA LEU A 62 17.19 -17.53 -33.73
C LEU A 62 17.98 -17.19 -32.46
N LEU A 63 19.31 -17.07 -32.56
CA LEU A 63 20.15 -16.64 -31.44
C LEU A 63 19.78 -15.22 -30.96
N ILE A 64 19.60 -14.27 -31.87
CA ILE A 64 19.16 -12.90 -31.52
C ILE A 64 17.79 -12.95 -30.85
N TYR A 65 16.85 -13.74 -31.37
CA TYR A 65 15.52 -13.92 -30.77
C TYR A 65 15.61 -14.50 -29.36
N LEU A 66 16.42 -15.52 -29.14
CA LEU A 66 16.65 -16.12 -27.82
C LEU A 66 17.31 -15.12 -26.85
N PHE A 67 18.33 -14.38 -27.31
CA PHE A 67 19.01 -13.36 -26.49
C PHE A 67 18.10 -12.21 -26.06
N VAL A 68 17.12 -11.87 -26.89
CA VAL A 68 16.14 -10.79 -26.57
C VAL A 68 14.96 -11.32 -25.74
N SER A 69 14.52 -12.58 -25.99
CA SER A 69 13.31 -13.13 -25.36
C SER A 69 13.57 -13.74 -23.98
N VAL A 70 14.73 -14.39 -23.78
CA VAL A 70 15.07 -15.05 -22.50
C VAL A 70 15.23 -14.06 -21.35
N PRO A 71 15.93 -12.91 -21.47
CA PRO A 71 16.02 -11.94 -20.40
C PRO A 71 14.66 -11.35 -20.01
N ARG A 72 13.79 -11.09 -20.99
CA ARG A 72 12.43 -10.57 -20.73
C ARG A 72 11.58 -11.57 -19.96
N SER A 73 11.64 -12.84 -20.26
CA SER A 73 10.92 -13.91 -19.55
C SER A 73 11.39 -14.03 -18.09
N ASN A 74 12.72 -14.01 -17.87
CA ASN A 74 13.29 -14.09 -16.53
C ASN A 74 12.96 -12.84 -15.69
N GLN A 75 13.01 -11.66 -16.29
CA GLN A 75 12.65 -10.41 -15.63
C GLN A 75 11.17 -10.39 -15.26
N LEU A 76 10.29 -10.86 -16.13
CA LEU A 76 8.87 -10.98 -15.86
C LEU A 76 8.57 -11.93 -14.69
N THR A 77 9.17 -13.14 -14.71
CA THR A 77 8.99 -14.11 -13.63
C THR A 77 9.44 -13.56 -12.28
N ARG A 78 10.55 -12.82 -12.27
CA ARG A 78 11.04 -12.13 -11.08
C ARG A 78 10.06 -11.04 -10.61
N SER A 79 9.58 -10.19 -11.54
CA SER A 79 8.62 -9.12 -11.18
C SER A 79 7.30 -9.67 -10.66
N LEU A 80 6.79 -10.77 -11.20
CA LEU A 80 5.59 -11.44 -10.66
C LEU A 80 5.83 -12.02 -9.26
N GLY A 81 6.99 -12.60 -9.01
CA GLY A 81 7.41 -13.05 -7.68
C GLY A 81 7.50 -11.92 -6.68
N GLU A 82 8.11 -10.80 -7.08
CA GLU A 82 8.21 -9.57 -6.28
C GLU A 82 6.81 -8.98 -5.99
N LEU A 83 5.92 -8.90 -6.97
CA LEU A 83 4.55 -8.41 -6.76
C LEU A 83 3.80 -9.25 -5.73
N ARG A 84 3.95 -10.58 -5.78
CA ARG A 84 3.35 -11.48 -4.79
C ARG A 84 3.90 -11.24 -3.39
N LEU A 85 5.21 -11.11 -3.26
CA LEU A 85 5.86 -10.81 -1.99
C LEU A 85 5.43 -9.45 -1.45
N LEU A 86 5.50 -8.41 -2.30
CA LEU A 86 5.13 -7.04 -1.94
C LEU A 86 3.66 -6.93 -1.53
N SER A 87 2.73 -7.67 -2.16
CA SER A 87 1.33 -7.66 -1.76
C SER A 87 1.13 -8.12 -0.31
N GLN A 88 1.88 -9.14 0.14
CA GLN A 88 1.86 -9.61 1.52
C GLN A 88 2.55 -8.62 2.47
N MET A 89 3.68 -8.04 2.04
CA MET A 89 4.41 -7.05 2.82
C MET A 89 3.59 -5.78 3.03
N ILE A 90 2.95 -5.26 1.99
CA ILE A 90 2.09 -4.07 2.05
C ILE A 90 0.95 -4.28 3.04
N SER A 91 0.28 -5.43 3.02
CA SER A 91 -0.78 -5.73 3.98
C SER A 91 -0.29 -5.67 5.43
N ARG A 92 0.87 -6.30 5.72
CA ARG A 92 1.47 -6.27 7.05
C ARG A 92 1.91 -4.86 7.44
N GLN A 93 2.60 -4.15 6.54
CA GLN A 93 3.09 -2.79 6.79
C GLN A 93 1.95 -1.78 6.94
N ALA A 94 0.83 -1.94 6.21
CA ALA A 94 -0.35 -1.12 6.41
C ALA A 94 -0.92 -1.31 7.82
N THR A 95 -1.01 -2.56 8.30
CA THR A 95 -1.44 -2.84 9.68
C THR A 95 -0.47 -2.22 10.70
N GLU A 96 0.83 -2.33 10.50
CA GLU A 96 1.85 -1.74 11.38
C GLU A 96 1.79 -0.20 11.37
N ALA A 97 1.66 0.40 10.18
CA ALA A 97 1.56 1.85 10.02
C ALA A 97 0.28 2.42 10.66
N THR A 98 -0.85 1.72 10.54
CA THR A 98 -2.11 2.15 11.18
C THR A 98 -2.12 1.91 12.69
N ALA A 99 -1.37 0.93 13.19
CA ALA A 99 -1.30 0.65 14.61
C ALA A 99 -0.38 1.62 15.37
N SER A 100 0.72 2.07 14.77
CA SER A 100 1.75 2.88 15.45
C SER A 100 1.86 4.31 14.94
N GLY A 101 1.57 4.55 13.65
CA GLY A 101 1.77 5.85 13.00
C GLY A 101 3.23 6.32 12.96
N THR A 102 4.21 5.45 13.27
CA THR A 102 5.61 5.82 13.32
C THR A 102 6.14 6.20 11.93
N PRO A 103 7.07 7.16 11.84
CA PRO A 103 7.68 7.55 10.56
C PRO A 103 8.31 6.37 9.82
N GLU A 104 8.91 5.43 10.54
CA GLU A 104 9.57 4.24 10.00
C GLU A 104 8.57 3.28 9.37
N ALA A 105 7.45 3.01 10.02
CA ALA A 105 6.38 2.15 9.51
C ALA A 105 5.74 2.77 8.26
N MET A 106 5.45 4.08 8.27
CA MET A 106 4.94 4.82 7.12
C MET A 106 5.90 4.80 5.94
N LYS A 107 7.19 5.07 6.19
CA LYS A 107 8.22 5.02 5.15
C LYS A 107 8.31 3.64 4.51
N SER A 108 8.29 2.58 5.31
CA SER A 108 8.34 1.20 4.82
C SER A 108 7.14 0.86 3.94
N LEU A 109 5.95 1.32 4.31
CA LEU A 109 4.72 1.14 3.54
C LEU A 109 4.80 1.85 2.18
N VAL A 110 5.17 3.14 2.16
CA VAL A 110 5.29 3.95 0.94
C VAL A 110 6.40 3.43 0.02
N GLU A 111 7.51 2.94 0.59
CA GLU A 111 8.58 2.34 -0.21
C GLU A 111 8.13 1.04 -0.89
N SER A 112 7.37 0.21 -0.17
CA SER A 112 6.80 -1.02 -0.74
C SER A 112 5.74 -0.73 -1.79
N GLU A 113 4.94 0.31 -1.63
CA GLU A 113 4.00 0.81 -2.62
C GLU A 113 4.73 1.19 -3.92
N LYS A 114 5.78 2.00 -3.82
CA LYS A 114 6.58 2.43 -4.97
C LYS A 114 7.18 1.22 -5.71
N ARG A 115 7.77 0.28 -4.97
CA ARG A 115 8.32 -0.95 -5.57
C ARG A 115 7.25 -1.81 -6.24
N PHE A 116 6.05 -1.86 -5.69
CA PHE A 116 4.94 -2.57 -6.32
C PHE A 116 4.56 -1.91 -7.65
N ALA A 117 4.41 -0.59 -7.67
CA ALA A 117 4.10 0.17 -8.88
C ALA A 117 5.17 -0.03 -9.98
N GLU A 118 6.45 0.02 -9.63
CA GLU A 118 7.57 -0.23 -10.55
C GLU A 118 7.52 -1.64 -11.15
N ASN A 119 7.26 -2.67 -10.35
CA ASN A 119 7.11 -4.04 -10.84
C ASN A 119 5.85 -4.24 -11.69
N LEU A 120 4.76 -3.55 -11.36
CA LEU A 120 3.53 -3.59 -12.16
C LEU A 120 3.72 -2.95 -13.53
N GLU A 121 4.50 -1.87 -13.63
CA GLU A 121 4.88 -1.24 -14.90
C GLU A 121 5.71 -2.20 -15.77
N LEU A 122 6.63 -2.97 -15.18
CA LEU A 122 7.37 -4.01 -15.92
C LEU A 122 6.43 -5.08 -16.47
N VAL A 123 5.42 -5.48 -15.73
CA VAL A 123 4.39 -6.43 -16.19
C VAL A 123 3.54 -5.83 -17.30
N GLU A 124 3.17 -4.55 -17.19
CA GLU A 124 2.46 -3.80 -18.23
C GLU A 124 3.22 -3.81 -19.56
N ASN A 125 4.52 -3.54 -19.50
CA ASN A 125 5.37 -3.49 -20.69
C ASN A 125 5.47 -4.83 -21.44
N VAL A 126 5.19 -5.95 -20.76
CA VAL A 126 5.22 -7.30 -21.37
C VAL A 126 3.83 -7.73 -21.85
N TYR A 127 2.79 -7.59 -21.04
CA TYR A 127 1.44 -8.04 -21.37
C TYR A 127 0.61 -7.00 -22.12
N GLY A 128 0.98 -5.71 -22.01
CA GLY A 128 0.23 -4.57 -22.56
C GLY A 128 -0.98 -4.18 -21.71
N LYS A 129 -1.32 -2.89 -21.77
CA LYS A 129 -2.48 -2.29 -21.04
C LYS A 129 -3.83 -2.94 -21.35
N GLY A 130 -3.91 -3.63 -22.49
CA GLY A 130 -5.14 -4.25 -23.00
C GLY A 130 -5.46 -5.61 -22.41
N SER A 131 -4.48 -6.31 -21.81
CA SER A 131 -4.70 -7.66 -21.31
C SER A 131 -5.69 -7.67 -20.13
N ALA A 132 -6.52 -8.71 -20.07
CA ALA A 132 -7.56 -8.83 -19.03
C ALA A 132 -6.91 -9.00 -17.63
N GLU A 133 -5.81 -9.74 -17.58
CA GLU A 133 -5.05 -10.02 -16.36
C GLU A 133 -4.43 -8.75 -15.80
N TYR A 134 -3.77 -7.94 -16.65
CA TYR A 134 -3.20 -6.66 -16.22
C TYR A 134 -4.29 -5.71 -15.71
N LYS A 135 -5.39 -5.55 -16.46
CA LYS A 135 -6.49 -4.65 -16.06
C LYS A 135 -7.02 -5.01 -14.67
N LYS A 136 -7.25 -6.28 -14.40
CA LYS A 136 -7.75 -6.73 -13.10
C LYS A 136 -6.78 -6.42 -11.96
N VAL A 137 -5.50 -6.68 -12.15
CA VAL A 137 -4.46 -6.38 -11.14
C VAL A 137 -4.33 -4.87 -10.94
N ASN A 138 -4.31 -4.09 -12.01
CA ASN A 138 -4.20 -2.63 -11.96
C ASN A 138 -5.41 -1.97 -11.29
N GLU A 139 -6.62 -2.48 -11.50
CA GLU A 139 -7.82 -2.00 -10.81
C GLU A 139 -7.74 -2.23 -9.29
N LEU A 140 -7.36 -3.44 -8.87
CA LEU A 140 -7.14 -3.77 -7.47
C LEU A 140 -6.01 -2.92 -6.86
N TRP A 141 -4.91 -2.77 -7.58
CA TRP A 141 -3.79 -1.94 -7.17
C TRP A 141 -4.17 -0.47 -6.96
N THR A 142 -4.95 0.09 -7.88
CA THR A 142 -5.42 1.48 -7.77
C THR A 142 -6.19 1.72 -6.47
N ASN A 143 -6.99 0.75 -6.02
CA ASN A 143 -7.71 0.84 -4.76
C ASN A 143 -6.77 0.72 -3.55
N VAL A 144 -5.79 -0.18 -3.62
CA VAL A 144 -4.79 -0.35 -2.55
C VAL A 144 -3.93 0.91 -2.41
N SER A 145 -3.43 1.46 -3.51
CA SER A 145 -2.61 2.69 -3.52
C SER A 145 -3.36 3.88 -2.92
N LYS A 146 -4.64 4.08 -3.28
CA LYS A 146 -5.48 5.12 -2.65
C LYS A 146 -5.62 4.95 -1.14
N ASN A 147 -5.73 3.71 -0.66
CA ASN A 147 -5.80 3.45 0.78
C ASN A 147 -4.46 3.73 1.47
N ILE A 148 -3.34 3.42 0.81
CA ILE A 148 -2.00 3.76 1.31
C ILE A 148 -1.82 5.28 1.41
N ASP A 149 -2.20 6.02 0.36
CA ASP A 149 -2.19 7.48 0.36
C ASP A 149 -3.03 8.05 1.51
N LEU A 150 -4.21 7.46 1.76
CA LEU A 150 -5.07 7.87 2.88
C LEU A 150 -4.37 7.63 4.22
N ILE A 151 -3.80 6.46 4.45
CA ILE A 151 -3.04 6.13 5.66
C ILE A 151 -1.88 7.12 5.84
N ALA A 152 -1.09 7.36 4.79
CA ALA A 152 0.04 8.29 4.82
C ALA A 152 -0.40 9.73 5.13
N SER A 153 -1.52 10.19 4.57
CA SER A 153 -2.08 11.53 4.85
C SER A 153 -2.55 11.70 6.29
N GLN A 154 -2.92 10.62 6.96
CA GLN A 154 -3.39 10.61 8.35
C GLN A 154 -2.29 10.26 9.37
N GLN A 155 -1.04 10.12 8.95
CA GLN A 155 0.07 9.71 9.82
C GLN A 155 0.11 10.45 11.16
N LYS A 156 -0.04 11.78 11.13
CA LYS A 156 0.00 12.61 12.36
C LYS A 156 -1.11 12.24 13.34
N VAL A 157 -2.31 12.02 12.81
CA VAL A 157 -3.48 11.67 13.65
C VAL A 157 -3.30 10.27 14.24
N ILE A 158 -2.84 9.31 13.42
CA ILE A 158 -2.56 7.93 13.86
C ILE A 158 -1.51 7.92 14.97
N ASN A 159 -0.41 8.68 14.79
CA ASN A 159 0.64 8.77 15.80
C ASN A 159 0.12 9.41 17.11
N GLN A 160 -0.66 10.49 17.03
CA GLN A 160 -1.27 11.09 18.20
C GLN A 160 -2.22 10.13 18.95
N LEU A 161 -3.01 9.34 18.21
CA LEU A 161 -3.88 8.33 18.82
C LEU A 161 -3.05 7.24 19.50
N TYR A 162 -1.97 6.81 18.89
CA TYR A 162 -1.05 5.83 19.47
C TYR A 162 -0.43 6.34 20.78
N ASP A 163 0.11 7.57 20.78
CA ASP A 163 0.70 8.20 21.98
C ASP A 163 -0.35 8.36 23.07
N THR A 164 -1.57 8.78 22.72
CA THR A 164 -2.69 8.89 23.65
C THR A 164 -3.06 7.54 24.24
N ASN A 165 -3.09 6.49 23.42
CA ASN A 165 -3.38 5.13 23.90
C ASN A 165 -2.31 4.63 24.90
N ILE A 166 -1.04 4.88 24.63
CA ILE A 166 0.04 4.53 25.57
C ILE A 166 -0.20 5.25 26.89
N SER A 167 -0.42 6.58 26.86
CA SER A 167 -0.64 7.38 28.06
C SER A 167 -1.85 6.87 28.87
N ILE A 168 -2.97 6.60 28.21
CA ILE A 168 -4.17 6.04 28.86
C ILE A 168 -3.88 4.65 29.42
N SER A 169 -3.17 3.80 28.68
CA SER A 169 -2.84 2.43 29.12
C SER A 169 -1.95 2.41 30.36
N GLU A 170 -1.09 3.42 30.54
CA GLU A 170 -0.25 3.58 31.73
C GLU A 170 -1.03 4.18 32.89
N THR A 171 -1.88 5.17 32.63
CA THR A 171 -2.59 5.93 33.69
C THR A 171 -3.81 5.18 34.23
N ILE A 172 -4.56 4.44 33.41
CA ILE A 172 -5.79 3.76 33.86
C ILE A 172 -5.58 2.80 35.03
N PRO A 173 -4.54 1.94 35.07
CA PRO A 173 -4.30 1.08 36.23
C PRO A 173 -4.04 1.85 37.53
N GLU A 174 -3.39 3.03 37.45
CA GLU A 174 -3.15 3.89 38.61
C GLU A 174 -4.47 4.49 39.10
N ILE A 175 -5.29 5.04 38.20
CA ILE A 175 -6.63 5.54 38.50
C ILE A 175 -7.46 4.44 39.15
N GLN A 176 -7.48 3.23 38.63
CA GLN A 176 -8.22 2.11 39.20
C GLN A 176 -7.75 1.75 40.59
N ALA A 177 -6.45 1.78 40.84
CA ALA A 177 -5.89 1.51 42.15
C ALA A 177 -6.34 2.58 43.18
N GLU A 178 -6.21 3.86 42.82
CA GLU A 178 -6.66 4.99 43.67
C GLU A 178 -8.17 4.93 43.98
N TYR A 179 -9.00 4.74 42.97
CA TYR A 179 -10.43 4.60 43.16
C TYR A 179 -10.84 3.39 44.01
N ASN A 180 -10.13 2.26 43.93
CA ASN A 180 -10.35 1.13 44.82
C ASN A 180 -9.99 1.45 46.28
N LEU A 181 -8.87 2.17 46.50
CA LEU A 181 -8.51 2.66 47.84
C LEU A 181 -9.53 3.62 48.39
N MET A 182 -10.05 4.54 47.55
CA MET A 182 -11.14 5.45 47.92
C MET A 182 -12.41 4.69 48.32
N VAL A 183 -12.82 3.67 47.58
CA VAL A 183 -13.97 2.82 47.89
C VAL A 183 -13.79 2.20 49.29
N ASP A 184 -12.63 1.62 49.55
CA ASP A 184 -12.32 1.01 50.85
C ASP A 184 -12.34 2.01 52.00
N GLN A 185 -11.86 3.22 51.76
CA GLN A 185 -11.89 4.29 52.76
C GLN A 185 -13.31 4.81 53.01
N MET A 186 -14.10 5.04 51.95
CA MET A 186 -15.49 5.47 52.06
C MET A 186 -16.34 4.46 52.83
N VAL A 187 -16.11 3.16 52.61
CA VAL A 187 -16.78 2.10 53.38
C VAL A 187 -16.37 2.15 54.87
N ARG A 188 -15.09 2.34 55.18
CA ARG A 188 -14.61 2.48 56.59
C ARG A 188 -15.19 3.70 57.29
N GLU A 189 -15.37 4.80 56.56
CA GLU A 189 -15.94 6.05 57.06
C GLU A 189 -17.48 6.04 57.12
N ASN A 190 -18.13 4.94 56.73
CA ASN A 190 -19.59 4.78 56.62
C ASN A 190 -20.24 5.87 55.72
N MET A 191 -19.60 6.21 54.63
CA MET A 191 -20.16 7.18 53.68
C MET A 191 -21.44 6.66 53.00
N PRO A 192 -22.33 7.56 52.47
CA PRO A 192 -23.54 7.15 51.77
C PRO A 192 -23.28 6.18 50.65
N SER A 193 -24.13 5.15 50.55
CA SER A 193 -23.98 4.09 49.52
C SER A 193 -23.96 4.64 48.08
N SER A 194 -24.66 5.73 47.80
CA SER A 194 -24.63 6.41 46.50
C SER A 194 -23.22 6.85 46.11
N GLN A 195 -22.46 7.42 47.04
CA GLN A 195 -21.07 7.84 46.80
C GLN A 195 -20.16 6.65 46.54
N VAL A 196 -20.25 5.60 47.37
CA VAL A 196 -19.47 4.36 47.20
C VAL A 196 -19.73 3.71 45.85
N ILE A 197 -21.02 3.66 45.43
CA ILE A 197 -21.42 3.05 44.14
C ILE A 197 -20.85 3.86 42.97
N ILE A 198 -20.93 5.20 43.00
CA ILE A 198 -20.39 6.04 41.92
C ILE A 198 -18.88 5.88 41.83
N THR A 199 -18.16 5.91 42.95
CA THR A 199 -16.70 5.70 42.98
C THR A 199 -16.32 4.35 42.41
N LYS A 200 -17.07 3.28 42.75
CA LYS A 200 -16.85 1.96 42.20
C LYS A 200 -17.14 1.88 40.70
N ASN A 201 -18.18 2.58 40.23
CA ASN A 201 -18.51 2.63 38.80
C ASN A 201 -17.40 3.31 37.98
N GLN A 202 -16.67 4.27 38.51
CA GLN A 202 -15.55 4.91 37.84
C GLN A 202 -14.42 3.94 37.53
N VAL A 203 -14.17 2.95 38.39
CA VAL A 203 -13.21 1.86 38.10
C VAL A 203 -13.61 1.10 36.82
N PHE A 204 -14.91 0.77 36.69
CA PHE A 204 -15.40 0.05 35.49
C PHE A 204 -15.40 0.94 34.24
N ILE A 205 -15.75 2.24 34.40
CA ILE A 205 -15.72 3.18 33.28
C ILE A 205 -14.28 3.36 32.76
N ALA A 206 -13.31 3.50 33.68
CA ALA A 206 -11.90 3.59 33.31
C ALA A 206 -11.42 2.36 32.48
N GLU A 207 -11.81 1.14 32.88
CA GLU A 207 -11.52 -0.06 32.11
C GLU A 207 -12.19 -0.05 30.73
N ARG A 208 -13.46 0.44 30.64
CA ARG A 208 -14.17 0.53 29.35
C ARG A 208 -13.51 1.56 28.42
N ILE A 209 -13.06 2.71 28.96
CA ILE A 209 -12.30 3.72 28.20
C ILE A 209 -11.06 3.06 27.55
N LEU A 210 -10.27 2.33 28.33
CA LEU A 210 -9.09 1.64 27.82
C LEU A 210 -9.44 0.61 26.74
N ARG A 211 -10.49 -0.18 26.95
CA ARG A 211 -10.94 -1.18 25.99
C ARG A 211 -11.43 -0.54 24.69
N SER A 212 -12.17 0.54 24.77
CA SER A 212 -12.74 1.23 23.62
C SER A 212 -11.66 1.86 22.75
N ILE A 213 -10.64 2.52 23.33
CA ILE A 213 -9.53 3.08 22.54
C ILE A 213 -8.70 1.99 21.85
N ASN A 214 -8.41 0.89 22.55
CA ASN A 214 -7.72 -0.25 21.93
C ASN A 214 -8.51 -0.84 20.77
N SER A 215 -9.84 -0.95 20.88
CA SER A 215 -10.72 -1.44 19.81
C SER A 215 -10.71 -0.51 18.58
N VAL A 216 -10.68 0.81 18.79
CA VAL A 216 -10.56 1.79 17.70
C VAL A 216 -9.24 1.66 16.96
N LEU A 217 -8.13 1.51 17.69
CA LEU A 217 -6.79 1.40 17.09
C LEU A 217 -6.57 0.10 16.33
N VAL A 218 -7.15 -1.00 16.80
CA VAL A 218 -7.07 -2.30 16.09
C VAL A 218 -7.93 -2.31 14.81
N GLY A 219 -8.86 -1.36 14.67
CA GLY A 219 -9.70 -1.23 13.47
C GLY A 219 -10.66 -2.40 13.29
N THR A 220 -11.30 -2.86 14.37
CA THR A 220 -12.34 -3.89 14.31
C THR A 220 -13.60 -3.38 13.61
N ASP A 221 -14.46 -4.30 13.14
CA ASP A 221 -15.74 -3.95 12.50
C ASP A 221 -16.62 -3.04 13.38
N ASN A 222 -16.40 -3.04 14.69
CA ASN A 222 -17.11 -2.23 15.67
C ASN A 222 -16.38 -0.94 16.09
N SER A 223 -15.35 -0.52 15.38
CA SER A 223 -14.53 0.65 15.76
C SER A 223 -15.34 1.94 15.90
N ASN A 224 -16.36 2.16 15.06
CA ASN A 224 -17.28 3.32 15.19
C ASN A 224 -18.12 3.27 16.47
N VAL A 225 -18.60 2.10 16.86
CA VAL A 225 -19.33 1.90 18.13
C VAL A 225 -18.39 2.16 19.29
N SER A 226 -17.19 1.60 19.25
CA SER A 226 -16.16 1.80 20.28
C SER A 226 -15.73 3.28 20.42
N ALA A 227 -15.68 4.04 19.33
CA ALA A 227 -15.38 5.48 19.37
C ALA A 227 -16.51 6.28 20.08
N ASN A 228 -17.76 5.93 19.82
CA ASN A 228 -18.92 6.55 20.48
C ASN A 228 -18.95 6.17 21.98
N ASP A 229 -18.71 4.90 22.30
CA ASP A 229 -18.66 4.42 23.69
C ASP A 229 -17.53 5.11 24.46
N PHE A 230 -16.36 5.28 23.84
CA PHE A 230 -15.23 6.01 24.41
C PHE A 230 -15.61 7.44 24.79
N GLY A 231 -16.27 8.18 23.89
CA GLY A 231 -16.74 9.55 24.19
C GLY A 231 -17.76 9.58 25.34
N ALA A 232 -18.75 8.70 25.30
CA ALA A 232 -19.77 8.61 26.33
C ALA A 232 -19.20 8.23 27.70
N ASP A 233 -18.19 7.36 27.74
CA ASP A 233 -17.53 6.95 28.99
C ASP A 233 -16.68 8.06 29.58
N ILE A 234 -15.96 8.83 28.77
CA ILE A 234 -15.22 10.02 29.22
C ILE A 234 -16.17 11.05 29.81
N ASP A 235 -17.28 11.35 29.14
CA ASP A 235 -18.28 12.30 29.63
C ASP A 235 -18.88 11.82 30.97
N THR A 236 -19.23 10.53 31.07
CA THR A 236 -19.78 9.95 32.30
C THR A 236 -18.77 9.96 33.44
N PHE A 237 -17.51 9.65 33.17
CA PHE A 237 -16.43 9.72 34.14
C PHE A 237 -16.28 11.17 34.68
N GLY A 238 -16.27 12.14 33.77
CA GLY A 238 -16.19 13.57 34.11
C GLY A 238 -17.38 14.04 34.94
N VAL A 239 -18.61 13.60 34.63
CA VAL A 239 -19.82 13.93 35.42
C VAL A 239 -19.70 13.37 36.83
N TYR A 240 -19.24 12.12 36.98
CA TYR A 240 -19.09 11.52 38.32
C TYR A 240 -17.96 12.18 39.12
N LEU A 241 -16.83 12.46 38.51
CA LEU A 241 -15.73 13.19 39.15
C LEU A 241 -16.18 14.57 39.60
N ASN A 242 -16.91 15.32 38.77
CA ASN A 242 -17.44 16.63 39.14
C ASN A 242 -18.44 16.54 40.27
N ALA A 243 -19.28 15.50 40.30
CA ALA A 243 -20.23 15.28 41.42
C ALA A 243 -19.50 14.99 42.73
N GLN A 244 -18.41 14.24 42.72
CA GLN A 244 -17.60 13.98 43.92
C GLN A 244 -16.86 15.23 44.42
N LEU A 245 -16.36 16.05 43.51
CA LEU A 245 -15.64 17.29 43.86
C LEU A 245 -16.56 18.40 44.38
N ASN A 246 -17.74 18.55 43.79
CA ASN A 246 -18.62 19.70 44.01
C ASN A 246 -19.97 19.36 44.66
N GLY A 247 -20.35 18.09 44.72
CA GLY A 247 -21.67 17.59 45.07
C GLY A 247 -22.64 17.59 43.91
N SER A 248 -23.61 16.67 43.92
CA SER A 248 -24.70 16.61 42.94
C SER A 248 -25.98 16.08 43.60
N THR A 249 -26.99 16.93 43.68
CA THR A 249 -28.32 16.53 44.22
C THR A 249 -29.02 15.55 43.28
N GLU A 250 -28.78 15.65 41.98
CA GLU A 250 -29.33 14.76 40.95
C GLU A 250 -28.82 13.32 41.10
N LEU A 251 -27.53 13.17 41.39
CA LEU A 251 -26.90 11.87 41.60
C LEU A 251 -26.95 11.40 43.06
N GLY A 252 -27.46 12.22 43.97
CA GLY A 252 -27.49 11.92 45.39
C GLY A 252 -26.09 11.80 46.00
N VAL A 253 -25.16 12.64 45.54
CA VAL A 253 -23.76 12.63 45.95
C VAL A 253 -23.43 13.92 46.66
N ASP A 254 -22.98 13.83 47.91
CA ASP A 254 -22.43 14.95 48.64
C ASP A 254 -20.97 15.21 48.21
N ARG A 255 -20.57 16.46 48.29
CA ARG A 255 -19.19 16.87 48.08
C ARG A 255 -18.27 16.13 49.04
N ILE A 256 -17.21 15.49 48.50
CA ILE A 256 -16.16 14.91 49.32
C ILE A 256 -15.37 16.03 50.00
N VAL A 257 -15.35 16.00 51.31
CA VAL A 257 -14.69 17.02 52.17
C VAL A 257 -13.40 16.47 52.82
N SER A 258 -13.25 15.14 52.93
CA SER A 258 -12.02 14.51 53.43
C SER A 258 -10.82 14.93 52.61
N PRO A 259 -9.74 15.50 53.21
CA PRO A 259 -8.54 15.89 52.46
C PRO A 259 -7.90 14.73 51.72
N ASP A 260 -7.79 13.59 52.39
CA ASP A 260 -7.14 12.38 51.83
C ASP A 260 -7.90 11.85 50.60
N LEU A 261 -9.25 11.79 50.69
CA LEU A 261 -10.09 11.39 49.55
C LEU A 261 -10.07 12.40 48.40
N ARG A 262 -9.85 13.69 48.68
CA ARG A 262 -9.76 14.73 47.66
C ARG A 262 -8.41 14.72 46.92
N GLU A 263 -7.36 14.29 47.60
CA GLU A 263 -6.03 14.13 46.96
C GLU A 263 -6.03 13.00 45.95
N SER A 264 -6.84 11.95 46.18
CA SER A 264 -7.00 10.81 45.24
C SER A 264 -7.98 11.07 44.09
N LEU A 265 -8.70 12.21 44.05
CA LEU A 265 -9.57 12.63 42.93
C LEU A 265 -8.82 13.50 41.92
#